data_fad7c200e4c6e960a5fa2ad63343db35
#
_entry.id   fad7c200e4c6e960a5fa2ad63343db35
#
_cell.length_a   1.000
_cell.length_b   1.000
_cell.length_c   1.000
_cell.angle_alpha   90.00
_cell.angle_beta   90.00
_cell.angle_gamma   90.00
#
_symmetry.space_group_name_H-M   'P 1'
#
loop_
_entity.id
_entity.type
_entity.pdbx_description
1 polymer ?
#
loop_
_entity_poly.entity_id
_entity_poly.type
_entity_poly.pdbx_seq_one_letter_code
_entity_poly.pdbx_strand_id
1 'polypeptide(L)'
;LSAAQVGCLRHGGFLTGAQRFDSRSFGISPAEAGTMDPQQRLLLEFGYAALHASSHRRSTLMGGDDGVFLGIERPDWALAQPESTRASVYAVTCDNVSAAAGRLAFVLGLQGPCSSVDTACSSALSALHGGAHAVAASESGTAVSLAVSLKLTPLPSLGGAAAGMLSVAGRCRTFDVLANGYVRSEAVGALVLCTGSTSDGFELRGRAVRQDGRSASLTAPNGSAQRTLLLAALGRAALGPADNGSMEAHGTGTALGDPTEAGALAAVHCAVDRALPLIVGAAKASVGHAEAPSGQVGLMRVRQVLDGLSSAGNAQLRVLNPLVGE
;
A
#
# COMPACT_ATOMS: atom_id res chain seq x y z
N LEU A 1 -2.36 -8.25 28.22
CA LEU A 1 -3.41 -7.67 27.38
C LEU A 1 -4.75 -7.77 28.09
N SER A 2 -5.59 -6.72 27.99
CA SER A 2 -6.98 -6.76 28.44
C SER A 2 -7.82 -7.69 27.56
N ALA A 3 -9.02 -8.07 28.03
CA ALA A 3 -9.95 -8.87 27.22
C ALA A 3 -10.32 -8.18 25.89
N ALA A 4 -10.43 -6.85 25.89
CA ALA A 4 -10.67 -6.07 24.67
C ALA A 4 -9.48 -6.16 23.69
N GLN A 5 -8.25 -6.02 24.17
CA GLN A 5 -7.04 -6.17 23.34
C GLN A 5 -6.91 -7.57 22.75
N VAL A 6 -7.25 -8.62 23.52
CA VAL A 6 -7.33 -10.00 23.01
C VAL A 6 -8.44 -10.12 21.96
N GLY A 7 -9.57 -9.44 22.15
CA GLY A 7 -10.66 -9.39 21.17
C GLY A 7 -10.21 -8.90 19.80
N CYS A 8 -9.33 -7.89 19.73
CA CYS A 8 -8.81 -7.33 18.48
C CYS A 8 -8.04 -8.36 17.62
N LEU A 9 -7.48 -9.40 18.26
CA LEU A 9 -6.63 -10.40 17.58
C LEU A 9 -7.44 -11.52 16.89
N ARG A 10 -8.76 -11.54 17.07
CA ARG A 10 -9.62 -12.59 16.50
C ARG A 10 -9.95 -12.38 15.03
N HIS A 11 -9.59 -11.22 14.49
CA HIS A 11 -9.99 -10.80 13.14
C HIS A 11 -8.78 -10.37 12.31
N GLY A 12 -8.81 -10.71 11.04
CA GLY A 12 -7.84 -10.30 10.03
C GLY A 12 -8.36 -10.60 8.64
N GLY A 13 -7.88 -9.88 7.63
CA GLY A 13 -8.09 -10.20 6.24
C GLY A 13 -6.88 -10.97 5.71
N PHE A 14 -7.05 -12.23 5.31
CA PHE A 14 -5.94 -13.08 4.90
C PHE A 14 -6.03 -13.43 3.42
N LEU A 15 -4.87 -13.48 2.75
CA LEU A 15 -4.76 -13.95 1.37
C LEU A 15 -4.86 -15.47 1.33
N THR A 16 -5.58 -15.99 0.34
CA THR A 16 -5.63 -17.42 0.05
C THR A 16 -4.53 -17.80 -0.93
N GLY A 17 -3.85 -18.93 -0.68
CA GLY A 17 -2.84 -19.44 -1.60
C GLY A 17 -1.45 -18.81 -1.47
N ALA A 18 -1.22 -17.91 -0.51
CA ALA A 18 0.09 -17.25 -0.30
C ALA A 18 1.26 -18.23 -0.04
N GLN A 19 0.96 -19.47 0.36
CA GLN A 19 1.95 -20.55 0.54
C GLN A 19 2.37 -21.22 -0.76
N ARG A 20 1.65 -21.03 -1.85
CA ARG A 20 1.95 -21.63 -3.16
C ARG A 20 3.00 -20.80 -3.89
N PHE A 21 3.95 -21.47 -4.52
CA PHE A 21 4.99 -20.82 -5.31
C PHE A 21 5.60 -21.82 -6.31
N ASP A 22 5.63 -21.47 -7.57
CA ASP A 22 6.35 -22.25 -8.58
C ASP A 22 7.79 -21.77 -8.71
N SER A 23 8.66 -22.34 -7.88
CA SER A 23 10.08 -22.00 -7.84
C SER A 23 10.81 -22.29 -9.16
N ARG A 24 10.36 -23.30 -9.93
CA ARG A 24 10.97 -23.70 -11.19
C ARG A 24 10.82 -22.62 -12.26
N SER A 25 9.66 -21.99 -12.31
CA SER A 25 9.39 -20.86 -13.23
C SER A 25 10.33 -19.68 -13.02
N PHE A 26 10.96 -19.58 -11.85
CA PHE A 26 11.92 -18.51 -11.51
C PHE A 26 13.36 -19.00 -11.41
N GLY A 27 13.63 -20.27 -11.72
CA GLY A 27 14.98 -20.86 -11.64
C GLY A 27 15.50 -20.98 -10.19
N ILE A 28 14.60 -21.00 -9.21
CA ILE A 28 14.94 -21.06 -7.78
C ILE A 28 14.88 -22.52 -7.31
N SER A 29 15.89 -22.96 -6.59
CA SER A 29 15.93 -24.33 -6.04
C SER A 29 14.84 -24.51 -4.96
N PRO A 30 14.29 -25.73 -4.80
CA PRO A 30 13.34 -26.01 -3.72
C PRO A 30 13.90 -25.70 -2.32
N ALA A 31 15.21 -25.89 -2.10
CA ALA A 31 15.87 -25.59 -0.83
C ALA A 31 15.88 -24.07 -0.56
N GLU A 32 16.22 -23.24 -1.54
CA GLU A 32 16.15 -21.81 -1.43
C GLU A 32 14.70 -21.34 -1.23
N ALA A 33 13.78 -21.80 -2.09
CA ALA A 33 12.37 -21.46 -2.00
C ALA A 33 11.76 -21.78 -0.64
N GLY A 34 12.17 -22.88 -0.01
CA GLY A 34 11.72 -23.28 1.31
C GLY A 34 12.13 -22.31 2.43
N THR A 35 13.26 -21.62 2.28
CA THR A 35 13.76 -20.64 3.25
C THR A 35 13.29 -19.21 2.98
N MET A 36 12.90 -18.90 1.73
CA MET A 36 12.44 -17.56 1.35
C MET A 36 11.18 -17.14 2.09
N ASP A 37 11.14 -15.87 2.49
CA ASP A 37 9.91 -15.21 2.93
C ASP A 37 8.80 -15.38 1.87
N PRO A 38 7.61 -15.86 2.25
CA PRO A 38 6.47 -15.91 1.34
C PRO A 38 6.19 -14.58 0.63
N GLN A 39 6.48 -13.45 1.26
CA GLN A 39 6.36 -12.13 0.63
C GLN A 39 7.27 -12.01 -0.60
N GLN A 40 8.53 -12.44 -0.51
CA GLN A 40 9.44 -12.42 -1.66
C GLN A 40 8.97 -13.33 -2.81
N ARG A 41 8.32 -14.46 -2.48
CA ARG A 41 7.74 -15.37 -3.49
C ARG A 41 6.58 -14.69 -4.21
N LEU A 42 5.67 -14.06 -3.49
CA LEU A 42 4.56 -13.29 -4.07
C LEU A 42 5.06 -12.12 -4.92
N LEU A 43 6.12 -11.42 -4.50
CA LEU A 43 6.70 -10.32 -5.28
C LEU A 43 7.24 -10.79 -6.64
N LEU A 44 7.83 -11.99 -6.72
CA LEU A 44 8.27 -12.59 -7.98
C LEU A 44 7.08 -12.88 -8.91
N GLU A 45 6.03 -13.52 -8.39
CA GLU A 45 4.85 -13.88 -9.17
C GLU A 45 4.08 -12.65 -9.65
N PHE A 46 3.74 -11.74 -8.74
CA PHE A 46 2.96 -10.55 -9.09
C PHE A 46 3.76 -9.53 -9.90
N GLY A 47 5.05 -9.36 -9.57
CA GLY A 47 5.94 -8.48 -10.34
C GLY A 47 6.11 -8.94 -11.79
N TYR A 48 6.37 -10.23 -11.98
CA TYR A 48 6.45 -10.78 -13.32
C TYR A 48 5.11 -10.74 -14.06
N ALA A 49 4.00 -11.06 -13.37
CA ALA A 49 2.67 -11.00 -13.97
C ALA A 49 2.31 -9.58 -14.45
N ALA A 50 2.64 -8.55 -13.67
CA ALA A 50 2.40 -7.16 -14.05
C ALA A 50 3.24 -6.74 -15.27
N LEU A 51 4.51 -7.08 -15.30
CA LEU A 51 5.39 -6.84 -16.45
C LEU A 51 4.87 -7.57 -17.70
N HIS A 52 4.48 -8.83 -17.55
CA HIS A 52 3.95 -9.62 -18.67
C HIS A 52 2.61 -9.03 -19.18
N ALA A 53 1.73 -8.59 -18.31
CA ALA A 53 0.50 -7.90 -18.68
C ALA A 53 0.75 -6.58 -19.43
N SER A 54 1.88 -5.93 -19.16
CA SER A 54 2.35 -4.73 -19.87
C SER A 54 3.18 -5.05 -21.12
N SER A 55 3.01 -6.26 -21.68
CA SER A 55 3.67 -6.74 -22.90
C SER A 55 5.17 -6.97 -22.81
N HIS A 56 5.76 -6.93 -21.60
CA HIS A 56 7.17 -7.33 -21.41
C HIS A 56 7.29 -8.85 -21.42
N ARG A 57 8.31 -9.34 -22.11
CA ARG A 57 8.64 -10.77 -22.16
C ARG A 57 9.96 -11.02 -21.46
N ARG A 58 10.13 -12.19 -20.87
CA ARG A 58 11.36 -12.55 -20.15
C ARG A 58 12.62 -12.36 -20.98
N SER A 59 12.54 -12.64 -22.29
CA SER A 59 13.65 -12.44 -23.23
C SER A 59 14.01 -10.97 -23.48
N THR A 60 13.07 -10.05 -23.29
CA THR A 60 13.28 -8.60 -23.47
C THR A 60 13.64 -7.88 -22.17
N LEU A 61 13.36 -8.48 -21.02
CA LEU A 61 13.69 -7.92 -19.71
C LEU A 61 15.16 -8.06 -19.36
N MET A 62 15.82 -9.13 -19.83
CA MET A 62 17.21 -9.43 -19.51
C MET A 62 18.16 -8.33 -20.00
N GLY A 63 18.86 -7.68 -19.07
CA GLY A 63 19.73 -6.54 -19.35
C GLY A 63 19.00 -5.21 -19.54
N GLY A 64 17.67 -5.18 -19.36
CA GLY A 64 16.85 -3.97 -19.47
C GLY A 64 17.07 -3.00 -18.31
N ASP A 65 16.74 -1.74 -18.55
CA ASP A 65 16.85 -0.64 -17.59
C ASP A 65 15.60 -0.45 -16.72
N ASP A 66 14.69 -1.45 -16.71
CA ASP A 66 13.47 -1.40 -15.93
C ASP A 66 13.76 -1.29 -14.44
N GLY A 67 13.13 -0.32 -13.78
CA GLY A 67 13.31 -0.04 -12.35
C GLY A 67 12.40 -0.91 -11.47
N VAL A 68 12.84 -1.22 -10.23
CA VAL A 68 12.07 -1.97 -9.23
C VAL A 68 11.96 -1.16 -7.94
N PHE A 69 10.76 -0.77 -7.56
CA PHE A 69 10.47 0.02 -6.37
C PHE A 69 9.46 -0.70 -5.48
N LEU A 70 9.91 -1.10 -4.29
CA LEU A 70 9.13 -1.95 -3.38
C LEU A 70 8.77 -1.20 -2.10
N GLY A 71 7.48 -1.17 -1.76
CA GLY A 71 6.97 -0.81 -0.45
C GLY A 71 6.76 -2.07 0.41
N ILE A 72 7.52 -2.20 1.50
CA ILE A 72 7.46 -3.37 2.38
C ILE A 72 7.80 -2.95 3.81
N GLU A 73 7.02 -3.41 4.77
CA GLU A 73 7.35 -3.29 6.19
C GLU A 73 8.36 -4.37 6.63
N ARG A 74 8.95 -4.16 7.80
CA ARG A 74 9.83 -5.16 8.41
C ARG A 74 9.15 -6.52 8.43
N PRO A 75 9.72 -7.55 7.76
CA PRO A 75 9.15 -8.88 7.70
C PRO A 75 9.18 -9.57 9.07
N ASP A 76 8.17 -10.38 9.35
CA ASP A 76 8.11 -11.23 10.55
C ASP A 76 8.46 -12.70 10.26
N TRP A 77 8.92 -12.99 9.02
CA TRP A 77 9.29 -14.35 8.60
C TRP A 77 10.39 -14.98 9.45
N ALA A 78 11.41 -14.21 9.86
CA ALA A 78 12.44 -14.69 10.76
C ALA A 78 11.89 -15.26 12.10
N LEU A 79 10.73 -14.74 12.53
CA LEU A 79 10.06 -15.20 13.76
C LEU A 79 9.18 -16.43 13.51
N ALA A 80 8.72 -16.63 12.28
CA ALA A 80 7.87 -17.74 11.86
C ALA A 80 8.68 -18.99 11.49
N GLN A 81 9.95 -18.82 11.10
CA GLN A 81 10.83 -19.93 10.69
C GLN A 81 11.30 -20.81 11.84
N PRO A 82 11.44 -22.15 11.61
CA PRO A 82 12.18 -23.03 12.49
C PRO A 82 13.65 -22.58 12.62
N GLU A 83 14.27 -22.80 13.77
CA GLU A 83 15.69 -22.45 13.99
C GLU A 83 16.64 -23.11 13.00
N SER A 84 16.35 -24.34 12.57
CA SER A 84 17.14 -25.08 11.59
C SER A 84 17.26 -24.37 10.24
N THR A 85 16.26 -23.60 9.84
CA THR A 85 16.29 -22.84 8.58
C THR A 85 17.09 -21.55 8.67
N ARG A 86 17.25 -21.00 9.88
CA ARG A 86 18.06 -19.80 10.14
C ARG A 86 19.55 -20.01 9.95
N ALA A 87 20.02 -21.25 10.01
CA ALA A 87 21.42 -21.63 9.75
C ALA A 87 21.68 -21.97 8.27
N SER A 88 20.71 -21.80 7.38
CA SER A 88 20.86 -22.02 5.94
C SER A 88 21.79 -21.00 5.28
N VAL A 89 22.50 -21.42 4.24
CA VAL A 89 23.27 -20.50 3.37
C VAL A 89 22.41 -19.41 2.73
N TYR A 90 21.10 -19.62 2.63
CA TYR A 90 20.13 -18.67 2.12
C TYR A 90 19.59 -17.70 3.18
N ALA A 91 19.93 -17.88 4.47
CA ALA A 91 19.35 -17.10 5.57
C ALA A 91 19.58 -15.59 5.44
N VAL A 92 20.72 -15.16 4.87
CA VAL A 92 21.06 -13.74 4.72
C VAL A 92 20.11 -12.99 3.78
N THR A 93 19.53 -13.67 2.79
CA THR A 93 18.70 -13.05 1.75
C THR A 93 17.22 -13.42 1.85
N CYS A 94 16.87 -14.38 2.72
CA CYS A 94 15.56 -15.00 2.74
C CYS A 94 14.43 -14.05 3.22
N ASP A 95 14.74 -13.11 4.12
CA ASP A 95 13.79 -12.17 4.73
C ASP A 95 14.32 -10.73 4.80
N ASN A 96 15.43 -10.45 4.14
CA ASN A 96 16.04 -9.14 4.17
C ASN A 96 15.29 -8.18 3.23
N VAL A 97 14.85 -7.04 3.77
CA VAL A 97 14.14 -5.99 3.01
C VAL A 97 14.98 -5.48 1.84
N SER A 98 16.30 -5.34 2.02
CA SER A 98 17.19 -4.92 0.93
C SER A 98 17.28 -5.94 -0.21
N ALA A 99 17.12 -7.23 0.08
CA ALA A 99 17.12 -8.28 -0.92
C ALA A 99 15.77 -8.43 -1.64
N ALA A 100 14.68 -7.97 -1.03
CA ALA A 100 13.33 -8.24 -1.52
C ALA A 100 13.06 -7.65 -2.92
N ALA A 101 13.38 -6.37 -3.15
CA ALA A 101 13.28 -5.76 -4.48
C ALA A 101 14.35 -6.33 -5.43
N GLY A 102 15.59 -6.45 -4.94
CA GLY A 102 16.72 -6.96 -5.71
C GLY A 102 16.53 -8.39 -6.22
N ARG A 103 15.75 -9.22 -5.54
CA ARG A 103 15.47 -10.59 -5.99
C ARG A 103 14.67 -10.61 -7.28
N LEU A 104 13.67 -9.75 -7.45
CA LEU A 104 12.94 -9.62 -8.71
C LEU A 104 13.87 -9.14 -9.82
N ALA A 105 14.66 -8.09 -9.55
CA ALA A 105 15.63 -7.58 -10.51
C ALA A 105 16.64 -8.66 -10.91
N PHE A 106 17.18 -9.41 -9.95
CA PHE A 106 18.12 -10.50 -10.22
C PHE A 106 17.51 -11.61 -11.09
N VAL A 107 16.31 -12.10 -10.74
CA VAL A 107 15.66 -13.22 -11.44
C VAL A 107 15.26 -12.86 -12.87
N LEU A 108 14.88 -11.60 -13.11
CA LEU A 108 14.46 -11.12 -14.43
C LEU A 108 15.61 -10.45 -15.21
N GLY A 109 16.77 -10.24 -14.58
CA GLY A 109 17.94 -9.61 -15.20
C GLY A 109 17.79 -8.10 -15.40
N LEU A 110 16.97 -7.42 -14.57
CA LEU A 110 16.75 -5.98 -14.65
C LEU A 110 17.96 -5.22 -14.11
N GLN A 111 18.38 -4.15 -14.77
CA GLN A 111 19.55 -3.34 -14.40
C GLN A 111 19.19 -1.90 -14.01
N GLY A 112 17.92 -1.53 -14.05
CA GLY A 112 17.46 -0.21 -13.65
C GLY A 112 17.53 0.04 -12.14
N PRO A 113 17.13 1.24 -11.69
CA PRO A 113 17.10 1.60 -10.26
C PRO A 113 16.30 0.60 -9.44
N CYS A 114 16.84 0.19 -8.27
CA CYS A 114 16.19 -0.81 -7.42
C CYS A 114 16.21 -0.36 -5.96
N SER A 115 15.04 -0.30 -5.32
CA SER A 115 14.94 0.09 -3.91
C SER A 115 13.78 -0.58 -3.20
N SER A 116 13.98 -0.84 -1.89
CA SER A 116 12.92 -1.20 -0.96
C SER A 116 12.76 -0.06 0.06
N VAL A 117 11.53 0.32 0.35
CA VAL A 117 11.19 1.40 1.27
C VAL A 117 10.17 0.95 2.31
N ASP A 118 10.44 1.30 3.57
CA ASP A 118 9.51 1.15 4.69
C ASP A 118 9.15 2.54 5.23
N THR A 119 7.91 2.94 4.97
CA THR A 119 7.26 4.12 5.55
C THR A 119 5.91 3.73 6.14
N ALA A 120 5.84 2.52 6.71
CA ALA A 120 4.61 1.90 7.24
C ALA A 120 3.47 1.91 6.19
N CYS A 121 2.28 2.35 6.55
CA CYS A 121 1.11 2.33 5.66
C CYS A 121 1.22 3.20 4.39
N SER A 122 2.24 4.05 4.28
CA SER A 122 2.53 4.84 3.07
C SER A 122 3.58 4.20 2.15
N SER A 123 4.14 3.04 2.49
CA SER A 123 5.25 2.40 1.76
C SER A 123 4.95 2.19 0.27
N ALA A 124 3.75 1.71 -0.07
CA ALA A 124 3.35 1.51 -1.46
C ALA A 124 3.34 2.80 -2.28
N LEU A 125 2.80 3.88 -1.71
CA LEU A 125 2.75 5.18 -2.41
C LEU A 125 4.12 5.85 -2.46
N SER A 126 4.98 5.63 -1.47
CA SER A 126 6.37 6.08 -1.48
C SER A 126 7.19 5.35 -2.57
N ALA A 127 7.01 4.04 -2.69
CA ALA A 127 7.60 3.24 -3.78
C ALA A 127 7.09 3.69 -5.16
N LEU A 128 5.77 3.90 -5.29
CA LEU A 128 5.16 4.44 -6.51
C LEU A 128 5.75 5.81 -6.87
N HIS A 129 5.94 6.68 -5.87
CA HIS A 129 6.54 8.00 -6.06
C HIS A 129 7.97 7.89 -6.58
N GLY A 130 8.79 6.98 -6.01
CA GLY A 130 10.14 6.71 -6.47
C GLY A 130 10.19 6.20 -7.90
N GLY A 131 9.38 5.18 -8.23
CA GLY A 131 9.29 4.64 -9.58
C GLY A 131 8.83 5.67 -10.62
N ALA A 132 7.79 6.44 -10.30
CA ALA A 132 7.32 7.51 -11.17
C ALA A 132 8.33 8.66 -11.31
N HIS A 133 9.21 8.87 -10.30
CA HIS A 133 10.30 9.82 -10.42
C HIS A 133 11.39 9.32 -11.37
N ALA A 134 11.81 8.08 -11.22
CA ALA A 134 12.83 7.46 -12.08
C ALA A 134 12.41 7.47 -13.56
N VAL A 135 11.14 7.10 -13.85
CA VAL A 135 10.59 7.14 -15.21
C VAL A 135 10.52 8.57 -15.75
N ALA A 136 10.05 9.53 -14.94
CA ALA A 136 9.95 10.94 -15.37
C ALA A 136 11.33 11.59 -15.55
N ALA A 137 12.35 11.16 -14.82
CA ALA A 137 13.73 11.61 -14.95
C ALA A 137 14.51 10.86 -16.04
N SER A 138 13.88 9.90 -16.72
CA SER A 138 14.53 9.03 -17.70
C SER A 138 15.70 8.21 -17.15
N GLU A 139 15.67 7.90 -15.84
CA GLU A 139 16.59 6.95 -15.21
C GLU A 139 16.24 5.49 -15.54
N SER A 140 14.98 5.24 -15.92
CA SER A 140 14.50 3.99 -16.46
C SER A 140 13.34 4.24 -17.43
N GLY A 141 13.23 3.39 -18.47
CA GLY A 141 12.14 3.48 -19.43
C GLY A 141 10.80 3.03 -18.82
N THR A 142 10.87 2.04 -17.93
CA THR A 142 9.74 1.46 -17.22
C THR A 142 10.11 1.24 -15.76
N ALA A 143 9.16 1.33 -14.85
CA ALA A 143 9.37 0.97 -13.45
C ALA A 143 8.23 0.09 -12.94
N VAL A 144 8.58 -0.95 -12.16
CA VAL A 144 7.61 -1.76 -11.42
C VAL A 144 7.53 -1.24 -9.99
N SER A 145 6.34 -0.76 -9.60
CA SER A 145 6.04 -0.41 -8.21
C SER A 145 5.32 -1.58 -7.56
N LEU A 146 5.94 -2.14 -6.54
CA LEU A 146 5.48 -3.31 -5.81
C LEU A 146 5.11 -2.96 -4.37
N ALA A 147 4.19 -3.70 -3.78
CA ALA A 147 4.02 -3.69 -2.34
C ALA A 147 3.47 -5.02 -1.85
N VAL A 148 3.87 -5.42 -0.63
CA VAL A 148 3.42 -6.65 0.00
C VAL A 148 3.38 -6.51 1.50
N SER A 149 2.42 -7.18 2.13
CA SER A 149 2.38 -7.39 3.59
C SER A 149 1.61 -8.67 3.90
N LEU A 150 2.28 -9.61 4.55
CA LEU A 150 1.67 -10.81 5.13
C LEU A 150 1.73 -10.74 6.66
N LYS A 151 0.90 -11.50 7.32
CA LYS A 151 0.80 -11.58 8.78
C LYS A 151 1.16 -12.99 9.23
N LEU A 152 2.47 -13.27 9.31
CA LEU A 152 3.02 -14.61 9.51
C LEU A 152 3.14 -14.98 10.99
N THR A 153 3.16 -13.97 11.89
CA THR A 153 3.19 -14.18 13.34
C THR A 153 2.20 -13.28 14.07
N PRO A 154 1.77 -13.63 15.28
CA PRO A 154 0.85 -12.80 16.06
C PRO A 154 1.51 -11.56 16.69
N LEU A 155 2.84 -11.51 16.78
CA LEU A 155 3.56 -10.48 17.55
C LEU A 155 3.27 -9.04 17.09
N PRO A 156 3.27 -8.69 15.80
CA PRO A 156 2.92 -7.32 15.38
C PRO A 156 1.46 -6.97 15.70
N SER A 157 0.55 -7.95 15.63
CA SER A 157 -0.86 -7.74 16.01
C SER A 157 -1.02 -7.52 17.52
N LEU A 158 -0.23 -8.24 18.34
CA LEU A 158 -0.17 -8.02 19.79
C LEU A 158 0.32 -6.61 20.12
N GLY A 159 1.36 -6.13 19.43
CA GLY A 159 1.86 -4.75 19.55
C GLY A 159 0.79 -3.71 19.21
N GLY A 160 0.14 -3.87 18.06
CA GLY A 160 -0.95 -2.98 17.63
C GLY A 160 -2.14 -2.96 18.58
N ALA A 161 -2.52 -4.12 19.14
CA ALA A 161 -3.57 -4.23 20.15
C ALA A 161 -3.17 -3.55 21.47
N ALA A 162 -1.93 -3.73 21.92
CA ALA A 162 -1.39 -3.08 23.11
C ALA A 162 -1.37 -1.55 22.95
N ALA A 163 -1.05 -1.06 21.77
CA ALA A 163 -1.06 0.37 21.43
C ALA A 163 -2.47 0.96 21.22
N GLY A 164 -3.54 0.16 21.31
CA GLY A 164 -4.91 0.62 21.12
C GLY A 164 -5.26 1.00 19.67
N MET A 165 -4.51 0.51 18.70
CA MET A 165 -4.70 0.84 17.28
C MET A 165 -5.76 -0.05 16.60
N LEU A 166 -5.98 -1.27 17.14
CA LEU A 166 -6.82 -2.27 16.49
C LEU A 166 -8.27 -2.22 16.97
N SER A 167 -9.18 -2.43 16.04
CA SER A 167 -10.62 -2.48 16.31
C SER A 167 -11.02 -3.76 17.02
N VAL A 168 -11.72 -3.65 18.15
CA VAL A 168 -12.30 -4.79 18.88
C VAL A 168 -13.34 -5.52 18.01
N ALA A 169 -14.04 -4.79 17.14
CA ALA A 169 -15.03 -5.35 16.23
C ALA A 169 -14.43 -5.96 14.95
N GLY A 170 -13.10 -5.89 14.77
CA GLY A 170 -12.41 -6.41 13.59
C GLY A 170 -12.84 -5.73 12.30
N ARG A 171 -13.07 -4.41 12.33
CA ARG A 171 -13.55 -3.65 11.17
C ARG A 171 -12.93 -2.26 11.11
N CYS A 172 -12.60 -1.80 9.92
CA CYS A 172 -12.30 -0.39 9.67
C CYS A 172 -13.63 0.35 9.44
N ARG A 173 -14.16 0.99 10.48
CA ARG A 173 -15.39 1.78 10.37
C ARG A 173 -15.08 3.20 9.95
N THR A 174 -14.65 3.36 8.71
CA THR A 174 -14.23 4.65 8.17
C THR A 174 -15.33 5.69 8.27
N PHE A 175 -15.04 6.81 8.93
CA PHE A 175 -15.93 7.95 9.17
C PHE A 175 -17.18 7.67 10.00
N ASP A 176 -17.33 6.46 10.53
CA ASP A 176 -18.48 6.08 11.37
C ASP A 176 -18.29 6.55 12.82
N VAL A 177 -19.38 6.90 13.49
CA VAL A 177 -19.39 7.32 14.91
C VAL A 177 -18.82 6.25 15.84
N LEU A 178 -18.88 4.97 15.44
CA LEU A 178 -18.34 3.83 16.18
C LEU A 178 -16.91 3.44 15.73
N ALA A 179 -16.20 4.33 15.06
CA ALA A 179 -14.80 4.13 14.68
C ALA A 179 -13.94 3.97 15.94
N ASN A 180 -13.25 2.83 16.07
CA ASN A 180 -12.49 2.46 17.26
C ASN A 180 -11.15 1.78 16.96
N GLY A 181 -10.64 1.94 15.74
CA GLY A 181 -9.41 1.33 15.25
C GLY A 181 -9.61 0.59 13.94
N TYR A 182 -8.55 -0.06 13.48
CA TYR A 182 -8.59 -0.80 12.22
C TYR A 182 -8.44 -2.31 12.43
N VAL A 183 -8.82 -3.09 11.41
CA VAL A 183 -8.48 -4.51 11.29
C VAL A 183 -7.31 -4.68 10.33
N ARG A 184 -6.31 -5.47 10.72
CA ARG A 184 -5.16 -5.76 9.86
C ARG A 184 -5.55 -6.73 8.74
N SER A 185 -5.03 -6.51 7.54
CA SER A 185 -5.20 -7.42 6.40
C SER A 185 -3.90 -7.63 5.65
N GLU A 186 -3.87 -8.66 4.82
CA GLU A 186 -2.78 -8.98 3.91
C GLU A 186 -3.11 -8.47 2.52
N ALA A 187 -2.08 -8.08 1.77
CA ALA A 187 -2.19 -7.80 0.35
C ALA A 187 -0.82 -7.91 -0.33
N VAL A 188 -0.87 -8.10 -1.65
CA VAL A 188 0.25 -7.95 -2.57
C VAL A 188 -0.25 -7.22 -3.79
N GLY A 189 0.55 -6.32 -4.34
CA GLY A 189 0.23 -5.57 -5.54
C GLY A 189 1.46 -5.22 -6.36
N ALA A 190 1.23 -5.07 -7.66
CA ALA A 190 2.24 -4.64 -8.62
C ALA A 190 1.61 -3.71 -9.66
N LEU A 191 2.30 -2.62 -9.95
CA LEU A 191 1.92 -1.63 -10.95
C LEU A 191 3.11 -1.39 -11.87
N VAL A 192 2.87 -1.30 -13.17
CA VAL A 192 3.89 -0.91 -14.14
C VAL A 192 3.68 0.55 -14.53
N LEU A 193 4.75 1.32 -14.46
CA LEU A 193 4.81 2.74 -14.76
C LEU A 193 5.65 2.94 -16.01
N CYS A 194 5.15 3.71 -16.97
CA CYS A 194 5.88 4.10 -18.16
C CYS A 194 5.47 5.52 -18.59
N THR A 195 6.25 6.15 -19.46
CA THR A 195 5.87 7.38 -20.13
C THR A 195 4.94 7.07 -21.31
N GLY A 196 4.06 8.01 -21.64
CA GLY A 196 3.13 7.90 -22.75
C GLY A 196 1.75 7.37 -22.36
N SER A 197 0.87 7.30 -23.36
CA SER A 197 -0.51 6.83 -23.18
C SER A 197 -0.60 5.36 -23.59
N THR A 198 -1.19 4.54 -22.71
CA THR A 198 -1.55 3.14 -23.03
C THR A 198 -3.08 3.05 -23.12
N SER A 199 -3.59 2.16 -24.00
CA SER A 199 -5.03 1.99 -24.21
C SER A 199 -5.78 1.58 -22.93
N ASP A 200 -5.13 0.84 -22.05
CA ASP A 200 -5.74 0.23 -20.86
C ASP A 200 -5.20 0.81 -19.54
N GLY A 201 -4.37 1.85 -19.64
CA GLY A 201 -3.75 2.53 -18.51
C GLY A 201 -4.61 3.66 -17.95
N PHE A 202 -4.22 4.14 -16.77
CA PHE A 202 -4.69 5.42 -16.23
C PHE A 202 -3.49 6.34 -16.00
N GLU A 203 -3.72 7.63 -16.11
CA GLU A 203 -2.67 8.65 -16.02
C GLU A 203 -2.41 9.06 -14.58
N LEU A 204 -1.16 9.00 -14.13
CA LEU A 204 -0.70 9.57 -12.87
C LEU A 204 -0.28 11.03 -13.08
N ARG A 205 -1.23 11.97 -13.01
CA ARG A 205 -1.00 13.38 -13.31
C ARG A 205 -0.24 14.14 -12.24
N GLY A 206 -0.43 13.80 -10.96
CA GLY A 206 0.24 14.47 -9.86
C GLY A 206 0.54 13.54 -8.70
N ARG A 207 1.66 13.78 -8.03
CA ARG A 207 2.07 13.05 -6.83
C ARG A 207 2.86 13.94 -5.90
N ALA A 208 2.72 13.75 -4.59
CA ALA A 208 3.50 14.44 -3.59
C ALA A 208 3.78 13.54 -2.39
N VAL A 209 4.93 13.73 -1.77
CA VAL A 209 5.30 13.13 -0.48
C VAL A 209 5.64 14.25 0.47
N ARG A 210 5.14 14.18 1.70
CA ARG A 210 5.38 15.14 2.77
C ARG A 210 5.50 14.40 4.09
N GLN A 211 6.12 15.03 5.06
CA GLN A 211 6.19 14.58 6.44
C GLN A 211 5.30 15.49 7.31
N ASP A 212 4.70 14.91 8.34
CA ASP A 212 3.84 15.67 9.28
C ASP A 212 4.59 16.73 10.08
N GLY A 213 5.92 16.60 10.17
CA GLY A 213 6.74 17.46 10.99
C GLY A 213 6.39 17.30 12.49
N ARG A 214 6.47 18.38 13.25
CA ARG A 214 6.12 18.35 14.67
C ARG A 214 4.60 18.39 14.85
N SER A 215 4.00 17.25 15.14
CA SER A 215 2.59 17.12 15.55
C SER A 215 2.46 17.09 17.08
N ALA A 216 1.26 16.84 17.60
CA ALA A 216 1.00 16.75 19.04
C ALA A 216 1.77 15.60 19.72
N SER A 217 2.03 14.50 19.00
CA SER A 217 2.91 13.39 19.41
C SER A 217 3.45 12.70 18.19
N LEU A 218 4.43 11.79 18.36
CA LEU A 218 5.06 11.04 17.27
C LEU A 218 4.03 10.28 16.39
N THR A 219 2.91 9.87 16.98
CA THR A 219 1.87 9.08 16.31
C THR A 219 0.60 9.87 16.00
N ALA A 220 0.53 11.15 16.37
CA ALA A 220 -0.65 11.98 16.12
C ALA A 220 -0.63 12.54 14.70
N PRO A 221 -1.74 12.44 13.94
CA PRO A 221 -1.84 12.99 12.60
C PRO A 221 -1.83 14.53 12.63
N ASN A 222 -1.35 15.14 11.53
CA ASN A 222 -1.28 16.58 11.36
C ASN A 222 -2.13 17.02 10.15
N GLY A 223 -3.33 17.55 10.41
CA GLY A 223 -4.26 18.00 9.36
C GLY A 223 -3.70 19.13 8.48
N SER A 224 -2.87 20.03 9.03
CA SER A 224 -2.21 21.08 8.25
C SER A 224 -1.19 20.51 7.25
N ALA A 225 -0.42 19.50 7.67
CA ALA A 225 0.50 18.79 6.78
C ALA A 225 -0.25 18.03 5.68
N GLN A 226 -1.37 17.38 6.03
CA GLN A 226 -2.23 16.69 5.04
C GLN A 226 -2.82 17.68 4.03
N ARG A 227 -3.32 18.85 4.47
CA ARG A 227 -3.77 19.91 3.58
C ARG A 227 -2.67 20.35 2.61
N THR A 228 -1.47 20.60 3.12
CA THR A 228 -0.33 20.99 2.30
C THR A 228 0.05 19.92 1.29
N LEU A 229 -0.03 18.64 1.67
CA LEU A 229 0.20 17.49 0.79
C LEU A 229 -0.81 17.46 -0.36
N LEU A 230 -2.10 17.60 -0.06
CA LEU A 230 -3.19 17.61 -1.06
C LEU A 230 -3.00 18.74 -2.08
N LEU A 231 -2.76 19.96 -1.60
CA LEU A 231 -2.50 21.11 -2.47
C LEU A 231 -1.25 20.92 -3.34
N ALA A 232 -0.20 20.33 -2.80
CA ALA A 232 1.01 20.03 -3.57
C ALA A 232 0.78 18.98 -4.66
N ALA A 233 -0.04 17.96 -4.39
CA ALA A 233 -0.39 16.95 -5.39
C ALA A 233 -1.27 17.54 -6.51
N LEU A 234 -2.28 18.32 -6.16
CA LEU A 234 -3.15 19.03 -7.11
C LEU A 234 -2.35 20.00 -7.98
N GLY A 235 -1.48 20.82 -7.37
CA GLY A 235 -0.65 21.78 -8.11
C GLY A 235 0.29 21.09 -9.11
N ARG A 236 0.87 19.91 -8.75
CA ARG A 236 1.69 19.13 -9.69
C ARG A 236 0.88 18.47 -10.80
N ALA A 237 -0.39 18.19 -10.56
CA ALA A 237 -1.32 17.69 -11.57
C ALA A 237 -1.85 18.80 -12.49
N ALA A 238 -1.57 20.07 -12.20
CA ALA A 238 -2.20 21.25 -12.80
C ALA A 238 -3.74 21.20 -12.68
N LEU A 239 -4.24 20.76 -11.52
CA LEU A 239 -5.66 20.67 -11.18
C LEU A 239 -5.99 21.58 -10.00
N GLY A 240 -7.21 22.15 -10.03
CA GLY A 240 -7.81 22.83 -8.89
C GLY A 240 -8.58 21.86 -7.98
N PRO A 241 -8.91 22.28 -6.74
CA PRO A 241 -9.71 21.47 -5.84
C PRO A 241 -11.10 21.09 -6.39
N ALA A 242 -11.71 21.92 -7.26
CA ALA A 242 -13.00 21.65 -7.88
C ALA A 242 -12.96 20.55 -8.95
N ASP A 243 -11.78 20.28 -9.53
CA ASP A 243 -11.62 19.31 -10.64
C ASP A 243 -11.66 17.85 -10.14
N ASN A 244 -11.52 17.64 -8.83
CA ASN A 244 -11.59 16.31 -8.23
C ASN A 244 -13.05 15.86 -8.05
N GLY A 245 -13.45 14.76 -8.68
CA GLY A 245 -14.78 14.15 -8.52
C GLY A 245 -14.85 13.15 -7.36
N SER A 246 -13.75 12.45 -7.08
CA SER A 246 -13.71 11.44 -6.03
C SER A 246 -12.36 11.40 -5.32
N MET A 247 -12.36 10.94 -4.07
CA MET A 247 -11.18 10.77 -3.22
C MET A 247 -11.21 9.41 -2.55
N GLU A 248 -10.14 8.67 -2.67
CA GLU A 248 -9.90 7.49 -1.85
C GLU A 248 -9.11 7.91 -0.61
N ALA A 249 -9.76 7.89 0.54
CA ALA A 249 -9.19 8.33 1.80
C ALA A 249 -8.26 7.28 2.42
N HIS A 250 -7.39 7.72 3.31
CA HIS A 250 -6.68 6.81 4.21
C HIS A 250 -7.66 6.03 5.09
N GLY A 251 -8.60 6.71 5.73
CA GLY A 251 -9.84 6.15 6.27
C GLY A 251 -9.68 4.87 7.09
N THR A 252 -8.85 4.87 8.13
CA THR A 252 -8.55 3.67 8.93
C THR A 252 -9.66 3.28 9.91
N GLY A 253 -10.61 4.16 10.16
CA GLY A 253 -11.64 3.95 11.19
C GLY A 253 -11.12 4.26 12.61
N THR A 254 -10.17 5.19 12.73
CA THR A 254 -9.63 5.60 14.04
C THR A 254 -10.29 6.89 14.51
N ALA A 255 -10.52 6.98 15.83
CA ALA A 255 -11.24 8.11 16.43
C ALA A 255 -10.58 9.48 16.20
N LEU A 256 -9.26 9.52 16.04
CA LEU A 256 -8.50 10.76 15.79
C LEU A 256 -8.15 10.94 14.30
N GLY A 257 -7.79 9.85 13.62
CA GLY A 257 -7.30 9.91 12.24
C GLY A 257 -8.37 10.36 11.25
N ASP A 258 -9.54 9.75 11.34
CA ASP A 258 -10.64 10.01 10.41
C ASP A 258 -11.15 11.47 10.46
N PRO A 259 -11.41 12.08 11.64
CA PRO A 259 -11.78 13.48 11.70
C PRO A 259 -10.66 14.43 11.23
N THR A 260 -9.41 14.12 11.53
CA THR A 260 -8.26 14.93 11.07
C THR A 260 -8.15 14.92 9.54
N GLU A 261 -8.31 13.74 8.92
CA GLU A 261 -8.28 13.59 7.47
C GLU A 261 -9.50 14.29 6.82
N ALA A 262 -10.70 14.08 7.34
CA ALA A 262 -11.91 14.74 6.85
C ALA A 262 -11.80 16.26 6.90
N GLY A 263 -11.28 16.81 8.01
CA GLY A 263 -11.03 18.24 8.16
C GLY A 263 -10.01 18.78 7.14
N ALA A 264 -8.96 18.01 6.83
CA ALA A 264 -7.99 18.39 5.80
C ALA A 264 -8.61 18.37 4.39
N LEU A 265 -9.44 17.35 4.08
CA LEU A 265 -10.18 17.27 2.82
C LEU A 265 -11.18 18.43 2.68
N ALA A 266 -11.94 18.71 3.71
CA ALA A 266 -12.89 19.83 3.73
C ALA A 266 -12.19 21.17 3.53
N ALA A 267 -11.07 21.42 4.20
CA ALA A 267 -10.30 22.65 4.08
C ALA A 267 -9.71 22.88 2.68
N VAL A 268 -9.55 21.84 1.86
CA VAL A 268 -9.10 21.95 0.47
C VAL A 268 -10.29 22.03 -0.49
N HIS A 269 -11.26 21.14 -0.35
CA HIS A 269 -12.27 20.92 -1.38
C HIS A 269 -13.60 21.64 -1.14
N CYS A 270 -13.95 21.97 0.12
CA CYS A 270 -15.13 22.75 0.45
C CYS A 270 -14.89 24.27 0.42
N ALA A 271 -13.63 24.71 0.30
CA ALA A 271 -13.27 26.13 0.18
C ALA A 271 -13.52 26.72 -1.22
N VAL A 272 -14.02 25.93 -2.16
CA VAL A 272 -14.26 26.33 -3.56
C VAL A 272 -15.66 25.92 -3.99
N ASP A 273 -16.27 26.69 -4.87
CA ASP A 273 -17.55 26.32 -5.48
C ASP A 273 -17.38 25.08 -6.36
N ARG A 274 -18.29 24.13 -6.22
CA ARG A 274 -18.28 22.85 -6.94
C ARG A 274 -19.62 22.60 -7.60
N ALA A 275 -19.59 22.17 -8.86
CA ALA A 275 -20.79 21.76 -9.58
C ALA A 275 -21.38 20.44 -9.04
N LEU A 276 -20.51 19.53 -8.60
CA LEU A 276 -20.89 18.24 -8.02
C LEU A 276 -20.16 18.03 -6.67
N PRO A 277 -20.78 17.34 -5.71
CA PRO A 277 -20.13 17.04 -4.44
C PRO A 277 -18.93 16.11 -4.63
N LEU A 278 -17.91 16.26 -3.76
CA LEU A 278 -16.79 15.33 -3.71
C LEU A 278 -17.25 14.00 -3.10
N ILE A 279 -17.03 12.91 -3.82
CA ILE A 279 -17.28 11.57 -3.30
C ILE A 279 -16.03 11.09 -2.53
N VAL A 280 -16.18 10.78 -1.25
CA VAL A 280 -15.08 10.26 -0.42
C VAL A 280 -15.35 8.82 -0.04
N GLY A 281 -14.43 7.93 -0.42
CA GLY A 281 -14.50 6.51 -0.09
C GLY A 281 -13.24 6.00 0.59
N ALA A 282 -13.29 4.78 1.14
CA ALA A 282 -12.12 4.07 1.66
C ALA A 282 -12.24 2.57 1.45
N ALA A 283 -11.32 2.00 0.69
CA ALA A 283 -11.21 0.56 0.44
C ALA A 283 -11.05 -0.24 1.75
N LYS A 284 -10.39 0.36 2.75
CA LYS A 284 -10.18 -0.26 4.06
C LYS A 284 -11.48 -0.66 4.77
N ALA A 285 -12.58 0.05 4.53
CA ALA A 285 -13.89 -0.32 5.06
C ALA A 285 -14.39 -1.68 4.54
N SER A 286 -13.91 -2.12 3.38
CA SER A 286 -14.26 -3.40 2.75
C SER A 286 -13.23 -4.51 3.03
N VAL A 287 -11.92 -4.19 2.92
CA VAL A 287 -10.87 -5.22 2.91
C VAL A 287 -9.95 -5.18 4.14
N GLY A 288 -10.13 -4.22 5.03
CA GLY A 288 -9.22 -3.98 6.15
C GLY A 288 -8.00 -3.15 5.77
N HIS A 289 -7.10 -2.95 6.72
CA HIS A 289 -5.88 -2.18 6.52
C HIS A 289 -4.72 -3.11 6.18
N ALA A 290 -4.31 -3.09 4.91
CA ALA A 290 -3.24 -3.94 4.40
C ALA A 290 -1.81 -3.44 4.75
N GLU A 291 -1.70 -2.37 5.54
CA GLU A 291 -0.42 -1.76 5.96
C GLU A 291 0.42 -1.31 4.75
N ALA A 292 1.62 -1.82 4.51
CA ALA A 292 2.49 -1.37 3.41
C ALA A 292 1.78 -1.28 2.05
N PRO A 293 1.01 -2.29 1.57
CA PRO A 293 0.31 -2.21 0.29
C PRO A 293 -1.00 -1.42 0.30
N SER A 294 -1.44 -0.85 1.43
CA SER A 294 -2.76 -0.21 1.52
C SER A 294 -2.98 0.93 0.52
N GLY A 295 -1.91 1.66 0.16
CA GLY A 295 -1.98 2.70 -0.87
C GLY A 295 -2.24 2.14 -2.28
N GLN A 296 -1.65 1.00 -2.63
CA GLN A 296 -1.95 0.33 -3.91
C GLN A 296 -3.37 -0.26 -3.93
N VAL A 297 -3.85 -0.79 -2.81
CA VAL A 297 -5.25 -1.23 -2.68
C VAL A 297 -6.22 -0.08 -2.94
N GLY A 298 -5.93 1.10 -2.38
CA GLY A 298 -6.69 2.34 -2.66
C GLY A 298 -6.65 2.73 -4.13
N LEU A 299 -5.48 2.67 -4.78
CA LEU A 299 -5.33 2.94 -6.22
C LEU A 299 -6.14 1.95 -7.08
N MET A 300 -6.17 0.67 -6.72
CA MET A 300 -7.01 -0.31 -7.42
C MET A 300 -8.49 0.03 -7.30
N ARG A 301 -8.94 0.51 -6.14
CA ARG A 301 -10.30 0.99 -5.98
C ARG A 301 -10.59 2.23 -6.83
N VAL A 302 -9.68 3.21 -6.84
CA VAL A 302 -9.80 4.38 -7.72
C VAL A 302 -9.93 3.94 -9.18
N ARG A 303 -9.10 2.98 -9.61
CA ARG A 303 -9.19 2.39 -10.96
C ARG A 303 -10.58 1.81 -11.23
N GLN A 304 -11.12 1.00 -10.31
CA GLN A 304 -12.46 0.44 -10.45
C GLN A 304 -13.56 1.51 -10.55
N VAL A 305 -13.44 2.61 -9.80
CA VAL A 305 -14.35 3.74 -9.88
C VAL A 305 -14.28 4.43 -11.24
N LEU A 306 -13.06 4.62 -11.76
CA LEU A 306 -12.86 5.23 -13.09
C LEU A 306 -13.40 4.34 -14.22
N ASP A 307 -13.14 3.03 -14.17
CA ASP A 307 -13.62 2.09 -15.19
C ASP A 307 -15.15 1.90 -15.14
N GLY A 308 -15.73 1.85 -13.94
CA GLY A 308 -17.16 1.62 -13.73
C GLY A 308 -18.02 2.90 -13.71
N LEU A 309 -17.40 4.07 -13.70
CA LEU A 309 -18.07 5.39 -13.55
C LEU A 309 -19.04 5.45 -12.36
N SER A 310 -18.80 4.62 -11.35
CA SER A 310 -19.65 4.52 -10.16
C SER A 310 -18.81 4.27 -8.92
N SER A 311 -19.22 4.84 -7.79
CA SER A 311 -18.61 4.62 -6.49
C SER A 311 -19.62 3.99 -5.54
N ALA A 312 -19.29 2.82 -4.98
CA ALA A 312 -20.05 2.28 -3.87
C ALA A 312 -19.78 3.08 -2.59
N GLY A 313 -20.77 3.17 -1.71
CA GLY A 313 -20.60 3.77 -0.38
C GLY A 313 -19.59 3.02 0.48
N ASN A 314 -19.17 3.63 1.58
CA ASN A 314 -18.29 2.99 2.56
C ASN A 314 -19.01 1.82 3.24
N ALA A 315 -18.45 0.62 3.14
CA ALA A 315 -19.09 -0.63 3.55
C ALA A 315 -19.50 -0.67 5.03
N GLN A 316 -18.78 0.02 5.91
CA GLN A 316 -18.98 0.00 7.36
C GLN A 316 -19.59 1.30 7.92
N LEU A 317 -19.90 2.29 7.08
CA LEU A 317 -20.50 3.55 7.49
C LEU A 317 -22.00 3.35 7.72
N ARG A 318 -22.46 3.57 8.93
CA ARG A 318 -23.87 3.50 9.35
C ARG A 318 -24.38 4.84 9.83
N VAL A 319 -23.60 5.49 10.68
CA VAL A 319 -23.88 6.82 11.23
C VAL A 319 -22.63 7.65 11.11
N LEU A 320 -22.70 8.77 10.43
CA LEU A 320 -21.56 9.66 10.25
C LEU A 320 -21.06 10.17 11.62
N ASN A 321 -19.74 10.15 11.81
CA ASN A 321 -19.13 10.72 12.99
C ASN A 321 -19.39 12.24 13.02
N PRO A 322 -19.96 12.81 14.09
CA PRO A 322 -20.22 14.25 14.16
C PRO A 322 -19.00 15.13 13.90
N LEU A 323 -17.81 14.67 14.28
CA LEU A 323 -16.55 15.40 14.01
C LEU A 323 -16.11 15.38 12.54
N VAL A 324 -16.81 14.63 11.69
CA VAL A 324 -16.55 14.54 10.24
C VAL A 324 -17.57 15.37 9.46
N GLY A 325 -18.79 15.55 10.00
CA GLY A 325 -19.94 16.12 9.32
C GLY A 325 -20.32 17.54 9.70
N GLU A 326 -19.52 18.24 10.52
CA GLU A 326 -19.74 19.65 10.89
C GLU A 326 -19.06 20.62 9.93
#